data_b33fdd255bb7f4879d49be6a7358bd55
#
_entry.id   b33fdd255bb7f4879d49be6a7358bd55
#
_cell.length_a   1.000
_cell.length_b   1.000
_cell.length_c   1.000
_cell.angle_alpha   90.00
_cell.angle_beta   90.00
_cell.angle_gamma   90.00
#
_symmetry.space_group_name_H-M   'P 1'
#
loop_
_entity.id
_entity.type
_entity.pdbx_description
1 polymer ?
#
loop_
_entity_poly.entity_id
_entity_poly.type
_entity_poly.pdbx_seq_one_letter_code
_entity_poly.pdbx_strand_id
1 'polypeptide(L)'
;MQEKSSEKGLDAMSLWVRWMGVVWNFRPACSRLTTFLWMVVALAAMSIRDDLGGVTSFVRAHWLQEKCYYALLRFFHSKAFKLNIFSMLWASLCLQIFGDKVLRINDRIILLADGFKAPREGRKMPGVKSLHQESSCNSKAPFIMGHSCQVASMVVRGVKSFFAVPLIARIHEGLVFSNRDSRTLLDKLMIMIGGLALSVPYYLVADAYYASAKTARALLKDHNHLISRCRSNAVAYFTAPDRGKKKRGRKKKYGQKIRLISLFKNQAAMSAACSPVYDEENVLIHYHAIDLLWRPLGGLVRFVAVSHPFHGNIILMSTDLSLDPISIIKLYGLRFKIEVSFKQAVNTTGTYDYHFWMKNMKRIRRGDGDQHLHHATEEYRAQVRRKFEAYEKHIQLGIVAQGLLQYLAVELPDAVWKHFGSWMRTMNTDSSPSEHVVAAALRNTFPEFLLDLSAFKNIKKFIIERIDTNRCPILKEAA
;
A
#
# COMPACT_ATOMS: atom_id res chain seq x y z
N MET A 1 18.92 32.17 -24.86
CA MET A 1 17.89 31.12 -25.12
C MET A 1 18.47 29.71 -25.13
N GLN A 2 19.70 29.48 -25.60
CA GLN A 2 20.35 28.15 -25.61
C GLN A 2 20.73 27.62 -24.23
N GLU A 3 21.17 28.43 -23.26
CA GLU A 3 21.51 27.96 -21.90
C GLU A 3 20.30 27.45 -21.12
N LYS A 4 19.15 28.13 -21.19
CA LYS A 4 17.89 27.67 -20.56
C LYS A 4 17.32 26.40 -21.17
N SER A 5 17.65 26.08 -22.42
CA SER A 5 17.27 24.83 -23.10
C SER A 5 18.11 23.66 -22.62
N SER A 6 19.41 23.87 -22.36
CA SER A 6 20.34 22.83 -21.88
C SER A 6 20.07 22.44 -20.41
N GLU A 7 19.77 23.40 -19.53
CA GLU A 7 19.39 23.13 -18.15
C GLU A 7 18.03 22.39 -18.05
N LYS A 8 17.07 22.72 -18.92
CA LYS A 8 15.78 21.98 -18.96
C LYS A 8 15.96 20.53 -19.36
N GLY A 9 16.83 20.25 -20.35
CA GLY A 9 17.11 18.90 -20.80
C GLY A 9 17.82 18.05 -19.74
N LEU A 10 18.76 18.61 -19.00
CA LEU A 10 19.46 17.92 -17.89
C LEU A 10 18.52 17.54 -16.74
N ASP A 11 17.57 18.39 -16.36
CA ASP A 11 16.60 18.11 -15.30
C ASP A 11 15.52 17.10 -15.74
N ALA A 12 15.02 17.21 -16.97
CA ALA A 12 14.10 16.24 -17.55
C ALA A 12 14.68 14.84 -17.58
N MET A 13 15.94 14.73 -17.94
CA MET A 13 16.69 13.49 -17.94
C MET A 13 16.90 12.97 -16.53
N SER A 14 17.04 13.84 -15.52
CA SER A 14 17.24 13.44 -14.12
C SER A 14 16.09 12.62 -13.55
N LEU A 15 14.81 12.96 -13.87
CA LEU A 15 13.63 12.23 -13.40
C LEU A 15 13.66 10.77 -13.88
N TRP A 16 13.86 10.56 -15.18
CA TRP A 16 13.89 9.22 -15.77
C TRP A 16 15.14 8.43 -15.41
N VAL A 17 16.29 9.08 -15.28
CA VAL A 17 17.54 8.44 -14.84
C VAL A 17 17.39 7.94 -13.40
N ARG A 18 16.80 8.73 -12.50
CA ARG A 18 16.52 8.33 -11.13
C ARG A 18 15.50 7.19 -11.08
N TRP A 19 14.39 7.32 -11.80
CA TRP A 19 13.36 6.29 -11.92
C TRP A 19 13.97 4.97 -12.42
N MET A 20 14.73 5.02 -13.51
CA MET A 20 15.35 3.85 -14.14
C MET A 20 16.44 3.23 -13.26
N GLY A 21 17.21 4.05 -12.54
CA GLY A 21 18.20 3.58 -11.57
C GLY A 21 17.62 2.70 -10.48
N VAL A 22 16.43 3.05 -9.97
CA VAL A 22 15.68 2.20 -9.02
C VAL A 22 15.19 0.94 -9.70
N VAL A 23 14.53 1.06 -10.86
CA VAL A 23 13.90 -0.07 -11.57
C VAL A 23 14.90 -1.12 -12.01
N TRP A 24 16.16 -0.72 -12.30
CA TRP A 24 17.20 -1.67 -12.70
C TRP A 24 17.51 -2.72 -11.63
N ASN A 25 17.34 -2.38 -10.36
CA ASN A 25 17.54 -3.30 -9.24
C ASN A 25 16.52 -4.46 -9.20
N PHE A 26 15.43 -4.39 -9.97
CA PHE A 26 14.49 -5.50 -10.09
C PHE A 26 14.91 -6.59 -11.06
N ARG A 27 16.06 -6.46 -11.74
CA ARG A 27 16.53 -7.47 -12.68
C ARG A 27 16.55 -8.90 -12.11
N PRO A 28 16.92 -9.16 -10.83
CA PRO A 28 16.89 -10.48 -10.23
C PRO A 28 15.50 -11.11 -10.09
N ALA A 29 14.43 -10.30 -10.10
CA ALA A 29 13.05 -10.81 -10.08
C ALA A 29 12.62 -11.47 -11.40
N CYS A 30 13.43 -11.34 -12.46
CA CYS A 30 13.14 -11.89 -13.79
C CYS A 30 14.24 -12.86 -14.23
N SER A 31 13.89 -14.13 -14.50
CA SER A 31 14.87 -15.13 -14.96
C SER A 31 15.34 -14.91 -16.42
N ARG A 32 14.62 -14.08 -17.20
CA ARG A 32 14.94 -13.76 -18.60
C ARG A 32 15.02 -12.25 -18.80
N LEU A 33 15.98 -11.80 -19.61
CA LEU A 33 16.13 -10.38 -19.94
C LEU A 33 14.86 -9.81 -20.63
N THR A 34 14.29 -10.52 -21.58
CA THR A 34 13.06 -10.08 -22.27
C THR A 34 11.89 -9.89 -21.29
N THR A 35 11.78 -10.74 -20.25
CA THR A 35 10.74 -10.57 -19.21
C THR A 35 11.00 -9.33 -18.38
N PHE A 36 12.26 -9.04 -18.06
CA PHE A 36 12.66 -7.81 -17.37
C PHE A 36 12.34 -6.57 -18.20
N LEU A 37 12.68 -6.56 -19.49
CA LEU A 37 12.38 -5.43 -20.36
C LEU A 37 10.87 -5.14 -20.46
N TRP A 38 10.03 -6.18 -20.55
CA TRP A 38 8.56 -6.02 -20.50
C TRP A 38 8.07 -5.56 -19.13
N MET A 39 8.73 -5.95 -18.05
CA MET A 39 8.43 -5.43 -16.71
C MET A 39 8.71 -3.92 -16.64
N VAL A 40 9.85 -3.46 -17.17
CA VAL A 40 10.19 -2.03 -17.22
C VAL A 40 9.16 -1.26 -18.05
N VAL A 41 8.77 -1.77 -19.22
CA VAL A 41 7.71 -1.18 -20.06
C VAL A 41 6.39 -1.08 -19.28
N ALA A 42 5.99 -2.13 -18.58
CA ALA A 42 4.74 -2.12 -17.81
C ALA A 42 4.79 -1.12 -16.64
N LEU A 43 5.92 -1.04 -15.90
CA LEU A 43 6.11 -0.07 -14.82
C LEU A 43 6.11 1.38 -15.35
N ALA A 44 6.82 1.64 -16.45
CA ALA A 44 6.85 2.96 -17.07
C ALA A 44 5.45 3.36 -17.55
N ALA A 45 4.71 2.45 -18.20
CA ALA A 45 3.34 2.70 -18.59
C ALA A 45 2.43 3.04 -17.41
N MET A 46 2.53 2.31 -16.29
CA MET A 46 1.77 2.62 -15.07
C MET A 46 2.14 3.96 -14.45
N SER A 47 3.37 4.43 -14.69
CA SER A 47 3.85 5.72 -14.18
C SER A 47 3.42 6.92 -15.02
N ILE A 48 3.12 6.73 -16.34
CA ILE A 48 2.86 7.86 -17.26
C ILE A 48 1.50 7.83 -17.93
N ARG A 49 0.74 6.71 -17.90
CA ARG A 49 -0.54 6.63 -18.61
C ARG A 49 -1.56 7.64 -18.05
N ASP A 50 -2.37 8.18 -18.90
CA ASP A 50 -3.48 9.10 -18.59
C ASP A 50 -4.83 8.40 -18.62
N ASP A 51 -4.94 7.30 -19.34
CA ASP A 51 -6.10 6.41 -19.31
C ASP A 51 -5.78 5.14 -18.50
N LEU A 52 -6.76 4.61 -17.77
CA LEU A 52 -6.59 3.45 -16.89
C LEU A 52 -7.14 2.15 -17.50
N GLY A 53 -7.29 2.08 -18.80
CA GLY A 53 -7.95 1.01 -19.56
C GLY A 53 -7.17 -0.32 -19.64
N GLY A 54 -6.72 -0.90 -18.55
CA GLY A 54 -6.03 -2.19 -18.50
C GLY A 54 -4.72 -2.21 -19.30
N VAL A 55 -4.35 -3.38 -19.86
CA VAL A 55 -3.09 -3.54 -20.64
C VAL A 55 -3.07 -2.76 -21.94
N THR A 56 -4.23 -2.44 -22.51
CA THR A 56 -4.31 -1.62 -23.72
C THR A 56 -3.79 -0.20 -23.51
N SER A 57 -3.96 0.36 -22.30
CA SER A 57 -3.39 1.65 -21.93
C SER A 57 -1.86 1.66 -21.97
N PHE A 58 -1.20 0.52 -21.69
CA PHE A 58 0.26 0.43 -21.77
C PHE A 58 0.77 0.55 -23.22
N VAL A 59 0.01 -0.04 -24.16
CA VAL A 59 0.30 0.09 -25.58
C VAL A 59 0.17 1.54 -26.03
N ARG A 60 -0.89 2.24 -25.58
CA ARG A 60 -1.11 3.66 -25.91
C ARG A 60 -0.06 4.57 -25.27
N ALA A 61 0.22 4.39 -23.98
CA ALA A 61 1.15 5.25 -23.24
C ALA A 61 2.57 5.29 -23.83
N HIS A 62 2.99 4.22 -24.52
CA HIS A 62 4.30 4.11 -25.16
C HIS A 62 4.22 4.11 -26.70
N TRP A 63 3.07 4.43 -27.29
CA TRP A 63 2.84 4.37 -28.74
C TRP A 63 3.26 3.04 -29.39
N LEU A 64 3.11 1.91 -28.68
CA LEU A 64 3.58 0.62 -29.17
C LEU A 64 2.68 0.07 -30.28
N GLN A 65 3.27 -0.79 -31.10
CA GLN A 65 2.55 -1.59 -32.09
C GLN A 65 1.53 -2.53 -31.41
N GLU A 66 0.40 -2.76 -32.05
CA GLU A 66 -0.70 -3.58 -31.49
C GLU A 66 -0.28 -4.99 -31.05
N LYS A 67 0.66 -5.61 -31.79
CA LYS A 67 1.21 -6.93 -31.43
C LYS A 67 1.86 -6.98 -30.04
N CYS A 68 2.29 -5.83 -29.51
CA CYS A 68 2.87 -5.71 -28.15
C CYS A 68 1.86 -5.98 -27.06
N TYR A 69 0.56 -5.80 -27.31
CA TYR A 69 -0.50 -6.19 -26.39
C TYR A 69 -0.42 -7.65 -25.96
N TYR A 70 -0.23 -8.56 -26.91
CA TYR A 70 -0.10 -10.00 -26.59
C TYR A 70 1.19 -10.33 -25.84
N ALA A 71 2.27 -9.60 -26.08
CA ALA A 71 3.52 -9.75 -25.34
C ALA A 71 3.37 -9.31 -23.88
N LEU A 72 2.69 -8.20 -23.63
CA LEU A 72 2.35 -7.71 -22.28
C LEU A 72 1.40 -8.67 -21.55
N LEU A 73 0.39 -9.21 -22.22
CA LEU A 73 -0.47 -10.26 -21.63
C LEU A 73 0.34 -11.49 -21.21
N ARG A 74 1.25 -11.96 -22.09
CA ARG A 74 2.14 -13.11 -21.79
C ARG A 74 3.08 -12.79 -20.63
N PHE A 75 3.58 -11.55 -20.53
CA PHE A 75 4.41 -11.12 -19.41
C PHE A 75 3.71 -11.32 -18.07
N PHE A 76 2.47 -10.85 -17.87
CA PHE A 76 1.72 -11.02 -16.63
C PHE A 76 1.50 -12.50 -16.26
N HIS A 77 1.37 -13.38 -17.24
CA HIS A 77 1.19 -14.81 -17.04
C HIS A 77 2.51 -15.61 -17.01
N SER A 78 3.66 -14.96 -17.12
CA SER A 78 4.97 -15.61 -17.22
C SER A 78 5.47 -16.11 -15.87
N LYS A 79 5.93 -17.36 -15.81
CA LYS A 79 6.65 -17.90 -14.65
C LYS A 79 8.07 -17.33 -14.50
N ALA A 80 8.59 -16.65 -15.53
CA ALA A 80 9.90 -16.01 -15.49
C ALA A 80 9.92 -14.72 -14.64
N PHE A 81 8.76 -14.14 -14.33
CA PHE A 81 8.61 -13.05 -13.37
C PHE A 81 8.25 -13.61 -11.99
N LYS A 82 9.14 -13.43 -11.02
CA LYS A 82 9.07 -13.96 -9.66
C LYS A 82 8.49 -12.90 -8.72
N LEU A 83 7.18 -12.94 -8.50
CA LEU A 83 6.43 -11.95 -7.74
C LEU A 83 6.95 -11.73 -6.31
N ASN A 84 7.28 -12.80 -5.58
CA ASN A 84 7.76 -12.68 -4.20
C ASN A 84 9.14 -12.02 -4.14
N ILE A 85 10.06 -12.39 -5.04
CA ILE A 85 11.38 -11.74 -5.14
C ILE A 85 11.21 -10.26 -5.47
N PHE A 86 10.32 -9.91 -6.39
CA PHE A 86 10.02 -8.53 -6.74
C PHE A 86 9.53 -7.72 -5.54
N SER A 87 8.61 -8.29 -4.74
CA SER A 87 8.09 -7.62 -3.54
C SER A 87 9.16 -7.44 -2.46
N MET A 88 10.01 -8.45 -2.22
CA MET A 88 11.13 -8.35 -1.27
C MET A 88 12.15 -7.29 -1.71
N LEU A 89 12.54 -7.30 -2.98
CA LEU A 89 13.46 -6.29 -3.54
C LEU A 89 12.89 -4.89 -3.39
N TRP A 90 11.60 -4.70 -3.68
CA TRP A 90 10.94 -3.40 -3.51
C TRP A 90 10.98 -2.92 -2.07
N ALA A 91 10.63 -3.77 -1.10
CA ALA A 91 10.64 -3.40 0.31
C ALA A 91 12.06 -3.02 0.80
N SER A 92 13.08 -3.77 0.38
CA SER A 92 14.49 -3.46 0.68
C SER A 92 14.94 -2.15 0.02
N LEU A 93 14.60 -1.94 -1.26
CA LEU A 93 14.92 -0.72 -1.99
C LEU A 93 14.25 0.51 -1.37
N CYS A 94 13.00 0.40 -0.91
CA CYS A 94 12.33 1.51 -0.22
C CYS A 94 13.11 2.00 1.01
N LEU A 95 13.65 1.08 1.81
CA LEU A 95 14.47 1.46 2.97
C LEU A 95 15.75 2.19 2.55
N GLN A 96 16.31 1.84 1.40
CA GLN A 96 17.54 2.45 0.86
C GLN A 96 17.29 3.81 0.21
N ILE A 97 16.31 3.88 -0.72
CA ILE A 97 16.08 5.08 -1.53
C ILE A 97 15.43 6.22 -0.75
N PHE A 98 14.64 5.93 0.28
CA PHE A 98 14.06 6.95 1.16
C PHE A 98 14.93 7.25 2.39
N GLY A 99 15.86 6.40 2.77
CA GLY A 99 16.88 6.61 3.78
C GLY A 99 16.35 7.23 5.09
N ASP A 100 16.82 8.43 5.42
CA ASP A 100 16.44 9.22 6.60
C ASP A 100 15.02 9.80 6.53
N LYS A 101 14.42 9.85 5.34
CA LYS A 101 13.02 10.28 5.15
C LYS A 101 12.00 9.21 5.57
N VAL A 102 12.43 7.95 5.76
CA VAL A 102 11.59 6.93 6.38
C VAL A 102 11.25 7.35 7.82
N LEU A 103 9.97 7.48 8.13
CA LEU A 103 9.56 7.86 9.49
C LEU A 103 9.93 6.77 10.49
N ARG A 104 10.72 7.15 11.51
CA ARG A 104 11.12 6.28 12.63
C ARG A 104 10.75 6.89 13.96
N ILE A 105 10.33 6.04 14.87
CA ILE A 105 10.15 6.35 16.29
C ILE A 105 10.75 5.18 17.08
N ASN A 106 11.61 5.45 18.06
CA ASN A 106 12.33 4.42 18.82
C ASN A 106 13.03 3.40 17.91
N ASP A 107 13.71 3.88 16.85
CA ASP A 107 14.40 3.10 15.82
C ASP A 107 13.52 2.13 15.01
N ARG A 108 12.20 2.23 15.16
CA ARG A 108 11.20 1.43 14.44
C ARG A 108 10.59 2.23 13.30
N ILE A 109 10.49 1.62 12.13
CA ILE A 109 9.73 2.19 11.02
C ILE A 109 8.23 2.06 11.26
N ILE A 110 7.43 2.85 10.54
CA ILE A 110 5.99 2.84 10.66
C ILE A 110 5.39 2.15 9.44
N LEU A 111 4.71 1.04 9.66
CA LEU A 111 3.91 0.35 8.66
C LEU A 111 2.43 0.60 8.91
N LEU A 112 1.73 1.01 7.87
CA LEU A 112 0.28 1.12 7.86
C LEU A 112 -0.28 -0.13 7.17
N ALA A 113 -1.36 -0.71 7.70
CA ALA A 113 -2.05 -1.80 7.04
C ALA A 113 -3.56 -1.56 7.00
N ASP A 114 -4.14 -1.85 5.84
CA ASP A 114 -5.60 -1.77 5.66
C ASP A 114 -6.07 -2.66 4.51
N GLY A 115 -7.40 -2.89 4.46
CA GLY A 115 -8.07 -3.62 3.39
C GLY A 115 -8.55 -2.69 2.28
N PHE A 116 -8.45 -3.14 1.04
CA PHE A 116 -9.01 -2.45 -0.11
C PHE A 116 -9.92 -3.39 -0.92
N LYS A 117 -11.13 -2.96 -1.22
CA LYS A 117 -12.10 -3.71 -2.03
C LYS A 117 -12.11 -3.15 -3.45
N ALA A 118 -11.52 -3.91 -4.39
CA ALA A 118 -11.43 -3.53 -5.80
C ALA A 118 -12.68 -4.00 -6.55
N PRO A 119 -13.57 -3.10 -7.03
CA PRO A 119 -14.76 -3.47 -7.79
C PRO A 119 -14.39 -4.22 -9.08
N ARG A 120 -15.14 -5.28 -9.42
CA ARG A 120 -14.96 -6.08 -10.64
C ARG A 120 -16.31 -6.61 -11.13
N GLU A 121 -16.63 -6.32 -12.37
CA GLU A 121 -17.87 -6.78 -13.01
C GLU A 121 -17.66 -8.04 -13.88
N GLY A 122 -16.42 -8.47 -14.05
CA GLY A 122 -16.07 -9.60 -14.89
C GLY A 122 -16.57 -10.92 -14.35
N ARG A 123 -17.55 -11.53 -15.03
CA ARG A 123 -18.20 -12.78 -14.61
C ARG A 123 -17.33 -14.05 -14.78
N LYS A 124 -16.16 -13.94 -15.39
CA LYS A 124 -15.21 -15.04 -15.58
C LYS A 124 -13.82 -14.69 -15.03
N MET A 125 -13.81 -14.10 -13.85
CA MET A 125 -12.59 -13.70 -13.14
C MET A 125 -12.47 -14.51 -11.83
N PRO A 126 -11.46 -15.39 -11.71
CA PRO A 126 -11.21 -16.12 -10.47
C PRO A 126 -11.04 -15.20 -9.26
N GLY A 127 -11.68 -15.54 -8.15
CA GLY A 127 -11.59 -14.81 -6.89
C GLY A 127 -12.54 -13.62 -6.75
N VAL A 128 -13.28 -13.25 -7.81
CA VAL A 128 -14.34 -12.23 -7.69
C VAL A 128 -15.49 -12.81 -6.87
N LYS A 129 -15.95 -12.07 -5.88
CA LYS A 129 -17.05 -12.43 -4.98
C LYS A 129 -17.86 -11.21 -4.57
N SER A 130 -19.02 -11.43 -3.95
CA SER A 130 -19.77 -10.38 -3.29
C SER A 130 -19.04 -9.93 -2.03
N LEU A 131 -18.81 -8.62 -1.90
CA LEU A 131 -18.11 -7.97 -0.80
C LEU A 131 -19.01 -6.93 -0.17
N HIS A 132 -19.21 -7.01 1.16
CA HIS A 132 -19.92 -5.99 1.90
C HIS A 132 -19.07 -4.73 2.03
N GLN A 133 -19.62 -3.55 1.71
CA GLN A 133 -18.97 -2.26 1.90
C GLN A 133 -19.36 -1.69 3.27
N GLU A 134 -18.39 -1.59 4.16
CA GLU A 134 -18.53 -0.92 5.46
C GLU A 134 -18.40 0.60 5.26
N SER A 135 -19.36 1.22 4.58
CA SER A 135 -19.37 2.67 4.36
C SER A 135 -20.53 3.31 5.11
N SER A 136 -20.24 4.37 5.84
CA SER A 136 -21.28 5.25 6.43
C SER A 136 -21.98 6.13 5.38
N CYS A 137 -21.52 6.10 4.12
CA CYS A 137 -22.10 6.88 3.04
C CYS A 137 -23.27 6.13 2.40
N ASN A 138 -24.49 6.65 2.56
CA ASN A 138 -25.71 6.06 2.02
C ASN A 138 -25.78 6.00 0.49
N SER A 139 -24.93 6.75 -0.21
CA SER A 139 -24.86 6.73 -1.69
C SER A 139 -24.11 5.53 -2.25
N LYS A 140 -23.38 4.78 -1.42
CA LYS A 140 -22.64 3.57 -1.88
C LYS A 140 -23.50 2.33 -1.70
N ALA A 141 -23.52 1.46 -2.71
CA ALA A 141 -24.19 0.17 -2.60
C ALA A 141 -23.60 -0.64 -1.43
N PRO A 142 -24.43 -1.32 -0.60
CA PRO A 142 -23.95 -2.10 0.55
C PRO A 142 -23.08 -3.30 0.13
N PHE A 143 -23.24 -3.78 -1.10
CA PHE A 143 -22.48 -4.89 -1.66
C PHE A 143 -21.94 -4.56 -3.05
N ILE A 144 -20.68 -4.94 -3.32
CA ILE A 144 -20.07 -4.90 -4.64
C ILE A 144 -19.52 -6.28 -5.01
N MET A 145 -19.47 -6.58 -6.30
CA MET A 145 -18.66 -7.70 -6.80
C MET A 145 -17.22 -7.22 -6.95
N GLY A 146 -16.26 -7.99 -6.47
CA GLY A 146 -14.86 -7.54 -6.53
C GLY A 146 -13.85 -8.48 -5.90
N HIS A 147 -12.61 -8.02 -5.86
CA HIS A 147 -11.51 -8.64 -5.12
C HIS A 147 -11.24 -7.90 -3.81
N SER A 148 -11.05 -8.65 -2.74
CA SER A 148 -10.64 -8.13 -1.42
C SER A 148 -9.12 -8.24 -1.31
N CYS A 149 -8.46 -7.09 -1.23
CA CYS A 149 -7.00 -6.97 -1.10
C CYS A 149 -6.64 -6.50 0.30
N GLN A 150 -5.49 -6.93 0.80
CA GLN A 150 -4.82 -6.30 1.94
C GLN A 150 -3.53 -5.65 1.45
N VAL A 151 -3.22 -4.49 2.03
CA VAL A 151 -2.07 -3.66 1.65
C VAL A 151 -1.28 -3.32 2.90
N ALA A 152 0.05 -3.33 2.78
CA ALA A 152 0.95 -2.77 3.78
C ALA A 152 1.81 -1.68 3.13
N SER A 153 1.89 -0.51 3.79
CA SER A 153 2.60 0.67 3.32
C SER A 153 3.54 1.21 4.40
N MET A 154 4.68 1.73 3.99
CA MET A 154 5.65 2.39 4.88
C MET A 154 5.41 3.91 4.88
N VAL A 155 5.53 4.55 6.04
CA VAL A 155 5.38 6.02 6.13
C VAL A 155 6.71 6.70 5.83
N VAL A 156 6.68 7.65 4.92
CA VAL A 156 7.82 8.46 4.49
C VAL A 156 7.48 9.95 4.62
N ARG A 157 8.46 10.76 5.04
CA ARG A 157 8.34 12.21 5.11
C ARG A 157 8.59 12.82 3.74
N GLY A 158 7.70 13.68 3.30
CA GLY A 158 7.91 14.63 2.22
C GLY A 158 8.06 16.05 2.78
N VAL A 159 8.18 17.03 1.88
CA VAL A 159 8.17 18.44 2.25
C VAL A 159 6.75 18.82 2.70
N LYS A 160 6.58 19.22 3.95
CA LYS A 160 5.29 19.57 4.58
C LYS A 160 4.21 18.48 4.45
N SER A 161 4.59 17.21 4.27
CA SER A 161 3.61 16.12 4.09
C SER A 161 4.18 14.76 4.46
N PHE A 162 3.31 13.73 4.49
CA PHE A 162 3.70 12.33 4.63
C PHE A 162 3.08 11.51 3.52
N PHE A 163 3.83 10.53 3.03
CA PHE A 163 3.37 9.53 2.08
C PHE A 163 3.24 8.17 2.76
N ALA A 164 2.20 7.41 2.39
CA ALA A 164 2.12 5.98 2.65
C ALA A 164 2.63 5.25 1.39
N VAL A 165 3.91 4.88 1.39
CA VAL A 165 4.56 4.17 0.28
C VAL A 165 4.15 2.70 0.32
N PRO A 166 3.36 2.20 -0.65
CA PRO A 166 2.88 0.84 -0.61
C PRO A 166 4.02 -0.14 -0.91
N LEU A 167 4.21 -1.11 -0.02
CA LEU A 167 5.26 -2.15 -0.14
C LEU A 167 4.72 -3.42 -0.78
N ILE A 168 3.53 -3.84 -0.37
CA ILE A 168 2.91 -5.08 -0.84
C ILE A 168 1.40 -4.98 -0.81
N ALA A 169 0.76 -5.58 -1.81
CA ALA A 169 -0.68 -5.82 -1.84
C ALA A 169 -0.96 -7.23 -2.37
N ARG A 170 -1.93 -7.94 -1.77
CA ARG A 170 -2.35 -9.29 -2.18
C ARG A 170 -3.86 -9.43 -2.06
N ILE A 171 -4.43 -10.24 -2.95
CA ILE A 171 -5.84 -10.64 -2.87
C ILE A 171 -5.95 -11.79 -1.87
N HIS A 172 -6.74 -11.63 -0.82
CA HIS A 172 -6.78 -12.57 0.30
C HIS A 172 -8.04 -13.42 0.37
N GLU A 173 -9.06 -13.10 -0.40
CA GLU A 173 -10.36 -13.80 -0.41
C GLU A 173 -10.79 -14.18 -1.82
N GLY A 174 -11.87 -14.92 -1.93
CA GLY A 174 -12.53 -15.27 -3.19
C GLY A 174 -12.20 -16.67 -3.70
N LEU A 175 -11.10 -17.30 -3.29
CA LEU A 175 -10.70 -18.64 -3.71
C LEU A 175 -10.44 -19.55 -2.51
N VAL A 176 -11.07 -20.71 -2.47
CA VAL A 176 -10.89 -21.73 -1.46
C VAL A 176 -10.36 -23.02 -2.13
N PHE A 177 -9.04 -23.24 -2.04
CA PHE A 177 -8.39 -24.44 -2.60
C PHE A 177 -8.44 -25.65 -1.67
N SER A 178 -8.65 -25.42 -0.37
CA SER A 178 -8.76 -26.46 0.64
C SER A 178 -9.76 -26.06 1.70
N ASN A 179 -10.66 -26.95 2.06
CA ASN A 179 -11.59 -26.78 3.20
C ASN A 179 -10.90 -26.91 4.56
N ARG A 180 -9.62 -27.34 4.59
CA ARG A 180 -8.80 -27.42 5.80
C ARG A 180 -7.99 -26.15 6.07
N ASP A 181 -8.04 -25.16 5.18
CA ASP A 181 -7.34 -23.88 5.39
C ASP A 181 -8.13 -23.02 6.40
N SER A 182 -7.65 -22.99 7.63
CA SER A 182 -8.23 -22.21 8.74
C SER A 182 -7.66 -20.80 8.89
N ARG A 183 -6.77 -20.37 7.96
CA ARG A 183 -6.15 -19.04 8.02
C ARG A 183 -7.18 -17.94 7.83
N THR A 184 -7.23 -17.05 8.79
CA THR A 184 -8.06 -15.83 8.73
C THR A 184 -7.37 -14.75 7.90
N LEU A 185 -8.08 -13.65 7.61
CA LEU A 185 -7.47 -12.47 6.95
C LEU A 185 -6.31 -11.91 7.75
N LEU A 186 -6.37 -11.98 9.10
CA LEU A 186 -5.28 -11.53 9.96
C LEU A 186 -4.03 -12.40 9.80
N ASP A 187 -4.19 -13.73 9.71
CA ASP A 187 -3.06 -14.65 9.46
C ASP A 187 -2.43 -14.36 8.09
N LYS A 188 -3.25 -14.16 7.07
CA LYS A 188 -2.80 -13.87 5.71
C LYS A 188 -2.05 -12.54 5.63
N LEU A 189 -2.51 -11.50 6.38
CA LEU A 189 -1.79 -10.23 6.51
C LEU A 189 -0.40 -10.44 7.13
N MET A 190 -0.33 -11.16 8.25
CA MET A 190 0.96 -11.40 8.92
C MET A 190 1.93 -12.21 8.05
N ILE A 191 1.45 -13.23 7.34
CA ILE A 191 2.23 -13.98 6.35
C ILE A 191 2.72 -13.07 5.22
N MET A 192 1.86 -12.18 4.72
CA MET A 192 2.19 -11.23 3.67
C MET A 192 3.30 -10.27 4.09
N ILE A 193 3.18 -9.65 5.27
CA ILE A 193 4.20 -8.72 5.81
C ILE A 193 5.50 -9.48 6.10
N GLY A 194 5.43 -10.66 6.73
CA GLY A 194 6.60 -11.51 6.99
C GLY A 194 7.34 -11.89 5.71
N GLY A 195 6.62 -12.09 4.60
CA GLY A 195 7.20 -12.36 3.29
C GLY A 195 8.01 -11.21 2.67
N LEU A 196 7.95 -10.00 3.23
CA LEU A 196 8.81 -8.87 2.84
C LEU A 196 10.23 -8.98 3.40
N ALA A 197 10.44 -9.81 4.42
CA ALA A 197 11.73 -10.02 5.10
C ALA A 197 12.41 -8.68 5.50
N LEU A 198 11.63 -7.77 6.11
CA LEU A 198 12.15 -6.48 6.55
C LEU A 198 13.26 -6.68 7.59
N SER A 199 14.41 -6.04 7.38
CA SER A 199 15.59 -6.12 8.26
C SER A 199 15.52 -5.18 9.47
N VAL A 200 14.46 -4.38 9.59
CA VAL A 200 14.29 -3.36 10.63
C VAL A 200 12.99 -3.60 11.40
N PRO A 201 12.97 -3.35 12.71
CA PRO A 201 11.75 -3.47 13.49
C PRO A 201 10.74 -2.38 13.12
N TYR A 202 9.45 -2.64 13.39
CA TYR A 202 8.38 -1.71 13.00
C TYR A 202 7.23 -1.66 14.00
N TYR A 203 6.49 -0.55 13.96
CA TYR A 203 5.12 -0.44 14.48
C TYR A 203 4.16 -0.73 13.34
N LEU A 204 3.25 -1.69 13.52
CA LEU A 204 2.11 -1.88 12.63
C LEU A 204 0.96 -1.02 13.13
N VAL A 205 0.55 -0.04 12.33
CA VAL A 205 -0.58 0.84 12.62
C VAL A 205 -1.76 0.43 11.74
N ALA A 206 -2.86 0.03 12.36
CA ALA A 206 -4.02 -0.49 11.65
C ALA A 206 -5.32 -0.15 12.37
N ASP A 207 -6.48 -0.36 11.71
CA ASP A 207 -7.78 -0.06 12.27
C ASP A 207 -8.22 -1.06 13.36
N ALA A 208 -9.41 -0.86 13.91
CA ALA A 208 -9.96 -1.70 14.98
C ALA A 208 -10.19 -3.18 14.59
N TYR A 209 -10.26 -3.51 13.30
CA TYR A 209 -10.36 -4.89 12.82
C TYR A 209 -9.09 -5.69 13.17
N TYR A 210 -7.93 -5.03 13.12
CA TYR A 210 -6.62 -5.64 13.38
C TYR A 210 -6.26 -5.65 14.87
N ALA A 211 -7.06 -5.01 15.75
CA ALA A 211 -6.89 -5.05 17.21
C ALA A 211 -7.23 -6.44 17.77
N SER A 212 -6.41 -7.43 17.48
CA SER A 212 -6.60 -8.82 17.88
C SER A 212 -5.36 -9.39 18.58
N ALA A 213 -5.59 -10.34 19.48
CA ALA A 213 -4.49 -11.07 20.12
C ALA A 213 -3.64 -11.84 19.12
N LYS A 214 -4.23 -12.31 18.03
CA LYS A 214 -3.53 -13.03 16.96
C LYS A 214 -2.50 -12.12 16.28
N THR A 215 -2.89 -10.92 15.87
CA THR A 215 -2.00 -9.91 15.29
C THR A 215 -0.94 -9.49 16.29
N ALA A 216 -1.33 -9.16 17.54
CA ALA A 216 -0.39 -8.72 18.57
C ALA A 216 0.67 -9.77 18.89
N ARG A 217 0.28 -11.06 19.04
CA ARG A 217 1.23 -12.15 19.31
C ARG A 217 2.18 -12.40 18.15
N ALA A 218 1.68 -12.35 16.90
CA ALA A 218 2.51 -12.51 15.72
C ALA A 218 3.58 -11.41 15.64
N LEU A 219 3.22 -10.15 15.89
CA LEU A 219 4.14 -9.03 15.91
C LEU A 219 5.17 -9.13 17.04
N LEU A 220 4.71 -9.39 18.25
CA LEU A 220 5.59 -9.48 19.43
C LEU A 220 6.60 -10.63 19.32
N LYS A 221 6.27 -11.72 18.63
CA LYS A 221 7.21 -12.83 18.38
C LYS A 221 8.45 -12.36 17.63
N ASP A 222 8.30 -11.40 16.72
CA ASP A 222 9.37 -10.86 15.90
C ASP A 222 9.79 -9.45 16.39
N HIS A 223 9.58 -9.15 17.66
CA HIS A 223 9.93 -7.88 18.32
C HIS A 223 9.30 -6.64 17.68
N ASN A 224 8.17 -6.79 17.02
CA ASN A 224 7.37 -5.71 16.46
C ASN A 224 6.16 -5.39 17.35
N HIS A 225 5.55 -4.22 17.16
CA HIS A 225 4.45 -3.77 17.98
C HIS A 225 3.23 -3.37 17.16
N LEU A 226 2.05 -3.47 17.78
CA LEU A 226 0.77 -3.06 17.21
C LEU A 226 0.33 -1.74 17.83
N ILE A 227 -0.08 -0.80 16.99
CA ILE A 227 -0.86 0.39 17.37
C ILE A 227 -2.18 0.29 16.62
N SER A 228 -3.29 0.38 17.36
CA SER A 228 -4.62 0.22 16.76
C SER A 228 -5.68 0.97 17.56
N ARG A 229 -6.86 1.13 16.97
CA ARG A 229 -8.05 1.62 17.67
C ARG A 229 -8.77 0.44 18.33
N CYS A 230 -9.25 0.64 19.54
CA CYS A 230 -10.12 -0.31 20.21
C CYS A 230 -11.60 -0.11 19.81
N ARG A 231 -12.38 -1.19 19.82
CA ARG A 231 -13.84 -1.09 19.69
C ARG A 231 -14.43 -0.43 20.94
N SER A 232 -15.56 0.24 20.81
CA SER A 232 -16.24 0.94 21.91
C SER A 232 -16.59 0.05 23.10
N ASN A 233 -16.84 -1.23 22.85
CA ASN A 233 -17.18 -2.24 23.88
C ASN A 233 -15.95 -2.94 24.48
N ALA A 234 -14.73 -2.50 24.15
CA ALA A 234 -13.51 -3.13 24.63
C ALA A 234 -13.37 -3.04 26.16
N VAL A 235 -12.81 -4.10 26.74
CA VAL A 235 -12.59 -4.23 28.18
C VAL A 235 -11.16 -4.61 28.48
N ALA A 236 -10.66 -4.14 29.63
CA ALA A 236 -9.35 -4.51 30.18
C ALA A 236 -9.46 -4.78 31.69
N TYR A 237 -8.35 -5.13 32.29
CA TYR A 237 -8.31 -5.51 33.71
C TYR A 237 -7.12 -4.83 34.39
N PHE A 238 -7.30 -4.37 35.60
CA PHE A 238 -6.17 -4.05 36.47
C PHE A 238 -5.42 -5.31 36.84
N THR A 239 -4.15 -5.18 37.18
CA THR A 239 -3.40 -6.27 37.82
C THR A 239 -4.06 -6.67 39.15
N ALA A 240 -4.13 -7.96 39.42
CA ALA A 240 -4.66 -8.40 40.71
C ALA A 240 -3.74 -7.90 41.84
N PRO A 241 -4.28 -7.35 42.94
CA PRO A 241 -3.49 -6.93 44.08
C PRO A 241 -2.74 -8.13 44.67
N ASP A 242 -1.49 -7.91 45.09
CA ASP A 242 -0.73 -8.95 45.78
C ASP A 242 -1.33 -9.19 47.17
N ARG A 243 -1.75 -10.40 47.44
CA ARG A 243 -2.46 -10.76 48.69
C ARG A 243 -1.53 -11.14 49.83
N GLY A 244 -0.20 -10.94 49.72
CA GLY A 244 0.78 -11.15 50.78
C GLY A 244 0.86 -12.60 51.35
N LYS A 245 -0.28 -13.27 51.51
CA LYS A 245 -0.36 -14.65 52.03
C LYS A 245 -0.48 -15.67 50.88
N LYS A 246 0.40 -16.66 50.85
CA LYS A 246 0.34 -17.80 49.92
C LYS A 246 -0.96 -18.59 50.17
N LYS A 247 -1.93 -18.51 49.26
CA LYS A 247 -3.09 -19.42 49.23
C LYS A 247 -2.84 -20.56 48.24
N ARG A 248 -3.48 -21.73 48.50
CA ARG A 248 -3.44 -22.88 47.61
C ARG A 248 -4.01 -22.49 46.21
N GLY A 249 -3.36 -22.88 45.12
CA GLY A 249 -3.80 -22.65 43.75
C GLY A 249 -3.02 -21.57 43.01
N ARG A 250 -3.33 -21.40 41.71
CA ARG A 250 -2.69 -20.41 40.82
C ARG A 250 -3.00 -18.97 41.26
N LYS A 251 -1.98 -18.13 41.37
CA LYS A 251 -2.16 -16.69 41.65
C LYS A 251 -3.12 -16.05 40.68
N LYS A 252 -4.07 -15.26 41.19
CA LYS A 252 -5.01 -14.48 40.35
C LYS A 252 -4.23 -13.42 39.56
N LYS A 253 -4.30 -13.46 38.23
CA LYS A 253 -3.61 -12.52 37.34
C LYS A 253 -4.43 -11.25 37.13
N TYR A 254 -5.72 -11.40 36.93
CA TYR A 254 -6.63 -10.29 36.57
C TYR A 254 -7.37 -9.78 37.81
N GLY A 255 -7.27 -8.47 38.05
CA GLY A 255 -7.98 -7.75 39.09
C GLY A 255 -9.37 -7.28 38.62
N GLN A 256 -9.71 -6.05 38.96
CA GLN A 256 -10.98 -5.43 38.59
C GLN A 256 -11.09 -5.26 37.07
N LYS A 257 -12.26 -5.56 36.53
CA LYS A 257 -12.62 -5.34 35.11
C LYS A 257 -13.04 -3.90 34.89
N ILE A 258 -12.54 -3.28 33.82
CA ILE A 258 -12.94 -1.95 33.40
C ILE A 258 -13.41 -1.97 31.94
N ARG A 259 -14.49 -1.27 31.63
CA ARG A 259 -14.86 -0.93 30.25
C ARG A 259 -14.02 0.27 29.83
N LEU A 260 -13.27 0.18 28.76
CA LEU A 260 -12.33 1.27 28.35
C LEU A 260 -13.05 2.59 28.07
N ILE A 261 -14.29 2.56 27.59
CA ILE A 261 -15.12 3.77 27.41
C ILE A 261 -15.35 4.55 28.71
N SER A 262 -15.28 3.90 29.89
CA SER A 262 -15.44 4.59 31.18
C SER A 262 -14.25 5.48 31.55
N LEU A 263 -13.11 5.36 30.86
CA LEU A 263 -11.96 6.23 31.07
C LEU A 263 -12.31 7.71 30.81
N PHE A 264 -13.24 8.00 29.92
CA PHE A 264 -13.71 9.36 29.62
C PHE A 264 -14.53 10.00 30.76
N LYS A 265 -15.02 9.22 31.73
CA LYS A 265 -15.79 9.74 32.85
C LYS A 265 -14.90 10.44 33.90
N ASN A 266 -13.64 10.09 33.96
CA ASN A 266 -12.69 10.66 34.91
C ASN A 266 -11.90 11.82 34.25
N GLN A 267 -12.56 12.99 34.17
CA GLN A 267 -11.95 14.17 33.58
C GLN A 267 -10.70 14.65 34.33
N ALA A 268 -10.64 14.46 35.64
CA ALA A 268 -9.47 14.85 36.45
C ALA A 268 -8.20 14.05 36.10
N ALA A 269 -8.32 12.89 35.47
CA ALA A 269 -7.20 12.08 35.01
C ALA A 269 -6.78 12.37 33.55
N MET A 270 -7.47 13.31 32.87
CA MET A 270 -7.15 13.69 31.51
C MET A 270 -6.05 14.76 31.48
N SER A 271 -5.01 14.50 30.72
CA SER A 271 -3.98 15.49 30.38
C SER A 271 -4.41 16.22 29.11
N ALA A 272 -3.96 17.47 28.94
CA ALA A 272 -4.22 18.27 27.75
C ALA A 272 -2.93 18.43 26.91
N ALA A 273 -3.06 18.43 25.59
CA ALA A 273 -1.97 18.70 24.66
C ALA A 273 -2.51 19.28 23.35
N CYS A 274 -1.65 19.98 22.60
CA CYS A 274 -1.99 20.32 21.21
C CYS A 274 -2.14 19.07 20.36
N SER A 275 -3.11 19.07 19.44
CA SER A 275 -3.35 17.95 18.53
C SER A 275 -2.10 17.66 17.68
N PRO A 276 -1.56 16.44 17.68
CA PRO A 276 -0.43 16.07 16.84
C PRO A 276 -0.85 15.54 15.46
N VAL A 277 -2.13 15.65 15.10
CA VAL A 277 -2.71 15.01 13.89
C VAL A 277 -3.29 16.06 12.96
N TYR A 278 -3.39 15.72 11.68
CA TYR A 278 -4.06 16.47 10.61
C TYR A 278 -3.53 17.89 10.35
N ASP A 279 -2.31 18.19 10.78
CA ASP A 279 -1.71 19.53 10.70
C ASP A 279 -2.60 20.64 11.32
N GLU A 280 -3.35 20.27 12.39
CA GLU A 280 -4.25 21.17 13.11
C GLU A 280 -3.46 22.16 13.96
N GLU A 281 -3.69 23.45 13.71
CA GLU A 281 -3.10 24.51 14.52
C GLU A 281 -4.03 24.87 15.71
N ASN A 282 -3.45 24.95 16.91
CA ASN A 282 -4.13 25.40 18.13
C ASN A 282 -5.34 24.55 18.58
N VAL A 283 -5.44 23.30 18.13
CA VAL A 283 -6.49 22.38 18.58
C VAL A 283 -6.04 21.63 19.83
N LEU A 284 -6.74 21.83 20.94
CA LEU A 284 -6.47 21.18 22.20
C LEU A 284 -7.22 19.84 22.27
N ILE A 285 -6.49 18.76 22.52
CA ILE A 285 -7.03 17.43 22.80
C ILE A 285 -6.85 17.08 24.27
N HIS A 286 -7.76 16.26 24.80
CA HIS A 286 -7.60 15.68 26.12
C HIS A 286 -7.35 14.18 26.00
N TYR A 287 -6.39 13.66 26.75
CA TYR A 287 -6.05 12.24 26.69
C TYR A 287 -5.74 11.68 28.07
N HIS A 288 -5.99 10.39 28.26
CA HIS A 288 -5.62 9.62 29.43
C HIS A 288 -4.97 8.31 29.01
N ALA A 289 -3.73 8.08 29.46
CA ALA A 289 -2.97 6.87 29.19
C ALA A 289 -2.91 5.98 30.43
N ILE A 290 -3.16 4.68 30.22
CA ILE A 290 -3.15 3.68 31.29
C ILE A 290 -2.69 2.32 30.78
N ASP A 291 -1.85 1.64 31.55
CA ASP A 291 -1.37 0.29 31.23
C ASP A 291 -2.23 -0.75 31.97
N LEU A 292 -2.98 -1.54 31.20
CA LEU A 292 -3.92 -2.53 31.72
C LEU A 292 -3.67 -3.92 31.10
N LEU A 293 -4.06 -4.96 31.82
CA LEU A 293 -4.05 -6.32 31.29
C LEU A 293 -5.15 -6.50 30.24
N TRP A 294 -4.74 -6.80 29.03
CA TRP A 294 -5.65 -7.17 27.95
C TRP A 294 -5.78 -8.68 27.89
N ARG A 295 -6.95 -9.19 28.30
CA ARG A 295 -7.17 -10.63 28.46
C ARG A 295 -6.90 -11.45 27.20
N PRO A 296 -7.27 -11.03 25.98
CA PRO A 296 -6.98 -11.79 24.78
C PRO A 296 -5.48 -12.02 24.54
N LEU A 297 -4.62 -11.02 24.83
CA LEU A 297 -3.16 -11.15 24.76
C LEU A 297 -2.58 -11.87 25.95
N GLY A 298 -3.17 -11.67 27.12
CA GLY A 298 -2.67 -12.17 28.40
C GLY A 298 -1.52 -11.32 28.97
N GLY A 299 -1.30 -10.11 28.48
CA GLY A 299 -0.25 -9.18 28.87
C GLY A 299 -0.75 -7.76 29.06
N LEU A 300 0.13 -6.89 29.56
CA LEU A 300 -0.12 -5.45 29.63
C LEU A 300 -0.14 -4.86 28.23
N VAL A 301 -1.01 -3.88 28.05
CA VAL A 301 -1.16 -3.07 26.85
C VAL A 301 -1.42 -1.64 27.31
N ARG A 302 -0.80 -0.67 26.66
CA ARG A 302 -1.07 0.73 26.89
C ARG A 302 -2.34 1.12 26.14
N PHE A 303 -3.32 1.64 26.87
CA PHE A 303 -4.54 2.23 26.30
C PHE A 303 -4.47 3.73 26.47
N VAL A 304 -4.85 4.45 25.40
CA VAL A 304 -4.91 5.90 25.38
C VAL A 304 -6.33 6.31 24.98
N ALA A 305 -7.09 6.81 25.96
CA ALA A 305 -8.39 7.43 25.70
C ALA A 305 -8.14 8.86 25.23
N VAL A 306 -8.65 9.23 24.07
CA VAL A 306 -8.45 10.54 23.45
C VAL A 306 -9.80 11.16 23.18
N SER A 307 -10.01 12.39 23.70
CA SER A 307 -11.17 13.23 23.41
C SER A 307 -10.72 14.38 22.51
N HIS A 308 -11.24 14.41 21.30
CA HIS A 308 -10.94 15.42 20.31
C HIS A 308 -12.18 16.29 20.07
N PRO A 309 -12.08 17.63 20.04
CA PRO A 309 -13.26 18.51 19.94
C PRO A 309 -14.07 18.26 18.66
N PHE A 310 -13.42 17.94 17.53
CA PHE A 310 -14.09 17.74 16.24
C PHE A 310 -14.27 16.28 15.86
N HIS A 311 -13.39 15.36 16.31
CA HIS A 311 -13.39 13.94 15.92
C HIS A 311 -13.98 13.03 17.01
N GLY A 312 -14.40 13.60 18.14
CA GLY A 312 -15.02 12.87 19.24
C GLY A 312 -14.05 11.97 20.01
N ASN A 313 -14.59 10.97 20.67
CA ASN A 313 -13.86 10.09 21.59
C ASN A 313 -13.38 8.81 20.89
N ILE A 314 -12.08 8.54 21.02
CA ILE A 314 -11.47 7.29 20.54
C ILE A 314 -10.60 6.66 21.62
N ILE A 315 -10.44 5.35 21.56
CA ILE A 315 -9.53 4.60 22.43
C ILE A 315 -8.50 3.93 21.54
N LEU A 316 -7.24 4.28 21.73
CA LEU A 316 -6.10 3.67 21.07
C LEU A 316 -5.44 2.65 21.97
N MET A 317 -4.72 1.69 21.40
CA MET A 317 -3.90 0.73 22.09
C MET A 317 -2.53 0.62 21.46
N SER A 318 -1.52 0.39 22.31
CA SER A 318 -0.17 0.03 21.90
C SER A 318 0.32 -1.18 22.69
N THR A 319 0.94 -2.13 22.00
CA THR A 319 1.63 -3.25 22.66
C THR A 319 3.02 -2.86 23.16
N ASP A 320 3.52 -1.68 22.77
CA ASP A 320 4.74 -1.09 23.31
C ASP A 320 4.37 -0.17 24.50
N LEU A 321 4.82 -0.53 25.69
CA LEU A 321 4.58 0.24 26.92
C LEU A 321 5.58 1.40 27.08
N SER A 322 6.66 1.45 26.31
CA SER A 322 7.65 2.53 26.32
C SER A 322 7.26 3.71 25.45
N LEU A 323 6.34 3.49 24.48
CA LEU A 323 5.92 4.53 23.55
C LEU A 323 5.03 5.57 24.24
N ASP A 324 5.37 6.85 24.14
CA ASP A 324 4.58 7.93 24.77
C ASP A 324 3.18 8.08 24.14
N PRO A 325 2.20 8.56 24.91
CA PRO A 325 0.81 8.65 24.44
C PRO A 325 0.61 9.59 23.24
N ILE A 326 1.35 10.70 23.15
CA ILE A 326 1.24 11.65 22.04
C ILE A 326 1.76 11.01 20.74
N SER A 327 2.87 10.27 20.83
CA SER A 327 3.37 9.49 19.70
C SER A 327 2.35 8.44 19.23
N ILE A 328 1.66 7.74 20.15
CA ILE A 328 0.59 6.79 19.78
C ILE A 328 -0.52 7.50 19.00
N ILE A 329 -0.97 8.69 19.48
CA ILE A 329 -2.00 9.50 18.82
C ILE A 329 -1.54 9.93 17.44
N LYS A 330 -0.31 10.48 17.33
CA LYS A 330 0.30 10.92 16.07
C LYS A 330 0.38 9.79 15.06
N LEU A 331 0.91 8.65 15.46
CA LEU A 331 1.07 7.49 14.57
C LEU A 331 -0.28 6.95 14.09
N TYR A 332 -1.28 6.89 14.97
CA TYR A 332 -2.61 6.47 14.55
C TYR A 332 -3.26 7.49 13.59
N GLY A 333 -3.03 8.77 13.77
CA GLY A 333 -3.49 9.82 12.83
C GLY A 333 -2.91 9.63 11.42
N LEU A 334 -1.65 9.20 11.32
CA LEU A 334 -1.02 8.90 10.02
C LEU A 334 -1.67 7.73 9.27
N ARG A 335 -2.47 6.88 9.93
CA ARG A 335 -3.18 5.78 9.27
C ARG A 335 -4.01 6.25 8.07
N PHE A 336 -4.59 7.44 8.15
CA PHE A 336 -5.38 7.99 7.04
C PHE A 336 -4.58 8.12 5.73
N LYS A 337 -3.26 8.23 5.78
CA LYS A 337 -2.41 8.33 4.58
C LYS A 337 -2.50 7.07 3.69
N ILE A 338 -2.86 5.89 4.25
CA ILE A 338 -3.07 4.69 3.42
C ILE A 338 -4.33 4.83 2.55
N GLU A 339 -5.37 5.50 3.03
CA GLU A 339 -6.59 5.76 2.26
C GLU A 339 -6.32 6.73 1.10
N VAL A 340 -5.47 7.75 1.34
CA VAL A 340 -4.97 8.64 0.29
C VAL A 340 -4.16 7.85 -0.75
N SER A 341 -3.30 6.93 -0.29
CA SER A 341 -2.54 6.03 -1.15
C SER A 341 -3.47 5.16 -2.01
N PHE A 342 -4.57 4.63 -1.46
CA PHE A 342 -5.56 3.87 -2.25
C PHE A 342 -6.21 4.72 -3.34
N LYS A 343 -6.55 5.98 -3.04
CA LYS A 343 -7.09 6.91 -4.02
C LYS A 343 -6.11 7.11 -5.19
N GLN A 344 -4.84 7.29 -4.91
CA GLN A 344 -3.81 7.44 -5.94
C GLN A 344 -3.57 6.13 -6.72
N ALA A 345 -3.59 4.98 -6.04
CA ALA A 345 -3.49 3.67 -6.68
C ALA A 345 -4.62 3.43 -7.70
N VAL A 346 -5.82 3.91 -7.42
CA VAL A 346 -6.97 3.81 -8.33
C VAL A 346 -6.87 4.85 -9.45
N ASN A 347 -6.67 6.13 -9.11
CA ASN A 347 -6.90 7.24 -10.04
C ASN A 347 -5.65 7.65 -10.84
N THR A 348 -4.45 7.29 -10.37
CA THR A 348 -3.20 7.70 -11.03
C THR A 348 -2.51 6.54 -11.70
N THR A 349 -2.27 5.43 -10.98
CA THR A 349 -1.55 4.29 -11.54
C THR A 349 -2.46 3.21 -12.12
N GLY A 350 -3.77 3.20 -11.80
CA GLY A 350 -4.70 2.15 -12.20
C GLY A 350 -4.28 0.77 -11.70
N THR A 351 -3.73 0.73 -10.48
CA THR A 351 -3.19 -0.47 -9.84
C THR A 351 -4.15 -1.65 -9.87
N TYR A 352 -5.43 -1.37 -9.71
CA TYR A 352 -6.47 -2.39 -9.67
C TYR A 352 -7.20 -2.56 -11.00
N ASP A 353 -6.72 -2.02 -12.12
CA ASP A 353 -7.45 -1.96 -13.39
C ASP A 353 -7.02 -3.07 -14.37
N TYR A 354 -6.88 -4.28 -13.86
CA TYR A 354 -6.58 -5.47 -14.66
C TYR A 354 -7.86 -6.14 -15.18
N HIS A 355 -7.78 -6.68 -16.43
CA HIS A 355 -8.88 -7.35 -17.13
C HIS A 355 -8.42 -8.68 -17.72
N PHE A 356 -8.07 -9.66 -16.85
CA PHE A 356 -7.62 -10.98 -17.29
C PHE A 356 -8.72 -12.02 -17.06
N TRP A 357 -9.44 -12.40 -18.08
CA TRP A 357 -10.54 -13.35 -17.99
C TRP A 357 -10.06 -14.79 -18.25
N MET A 358 -10.81 -15.74 -17.71
CA MET A 358 -10.57 -17.17 -17.87
C MET A 358 -11.70 -17.77 -18.71
N LYS A 359 -11.41 -18.13 -19.99
CA LYS A 359 -12.40 -18.60 -20.96
C LYS A 359 -13.24 -19.77 -20.43
N ASN A 360 -12.57 -20.77 -19.82
CA ASN A 360 -13.16 -22.03 -19.36
C ASN A 360 -13.84 -21.95 -17.99
N MET A 361 -13.90 -20.75 -17.39
CA MET A 361 -14.54 -20.58 -16.09
C MET A 361 -16.06 -20.48 -16.24
N LYS A 362 -16.80 -21.16 -15.33
CA LYS A 362 -18.25 -20.94 -15.16
C LYS A 362 -18.51 -19.48 -14.76
N ARG A 363 -19.53 -18.87 -15.33
CA ARG A 363 -19.91 -17.48 -15.02
C ARG A 363 -20.32 -17.34 -13.55
N ILE A 364 -19.74 -16.37 -12.86
CA ILE A 364 -20.13 -15.97 -11.51
C ILE A 364 -21.45 -15.20 -11.59
N ARG A 365 -22.36 -15.44 -10.65
CA ARG A 365 -23.61 -14.69 -10.50
C ARG A 365 -23.38 -13.50 -9.55
N ARG A 366 -24.20 -12.49 -9.68
CA ARG A 366 -24.21 -11.37 -8.72
C ARG A 366 -24.66 -11.91 -7.36
N GLY A 367 -23.88 -11.63 -6.31
CA GLY A 367 -24.13 -12.15 -4.96
C GLY A 367 -23.36 -13.42 -4.61
N ASP A 368 -22.71 -14.10 -5.57
CA ASP A 368 -21.90 -15.29 -5.27
C ASP A 368 -20.76 -14.94 -4.26
N GLY A 369 -20.51 -15.87 -3.34
CA GLY A 369 -19.42 -15.84 -2.37
C GLY A 369 -18.11 -16.43 -2.89
N ASP A 370 -17.34 -17.09 -2.00
CA ASP A 370 -16.08 -17.72 -2.32
C ASP A 370 -16.25 -18.87 -3.32
N GLN A 371 -15.28 -18.99 -4.24
CA GLN A 371 -15.20 -20.05 -5.23
C GLN A 371 -14.47 -21.26 -4.63
N HIS A 372 -15.21 -22.32 -4.33
CA HIS A 372 -14.68 -23.55 -3.76
C HIS A 372 -14.07 -24.45 -4.84
N LEU A 373 -12.74 -24.60 -4.82
CA LEU A 373 -11.97 -25.33 -5.83
C LEU A 373 -11.42 -26.68 -5.34
N HIS A 374 -11.75 -27.10 -4.13
CA HIS A 374 -11.22 -28.34 -3.54
C HIS A 374 -11.72 -29.61 -4.25
N HIS A 375 -12.83 -29.55 -4.98
CA HIS A 375 -13.34 -30.63 -5.82
C HIS A 375 -13.00 -30.48 -7.31
N ALA A 376 -12.34 -29.39 -7.72
CA ALA A 376 -11.95 -29.17 -9.10
C ALA A 376 -10.70 -29.99 -9.47
N THR A 377 -10.54 -30.30 -10.77
CA THR A 377 -9.34 -30.99 -11.27
C THR A 377 -8.09 -30.15 -11.03
N GLU A 378 -6.92 -30.79 -10.95
CA GLU A 378 -5.66 -30.06 -10.71
C GLU A 378 -5.31 -29.16 -11.91
N GLU A 379 -5.64 -29.56 -13.15
CA GLU A 379 -5.45 -28.73 -14.35
C GLU A 379 -6.26 -27.43 -14.24
N TYR A 380 -7.52 -27.52 -13.81
CA TYR A 380 -8.37 -26.33 -13.62
C TYR A 380 -7.83 -25.45 -12.48
N ARG A 381 -7.45 -26.05 -11.36
CA ARG A 381 -6.85 -25.34 -10.21
C ARG A 381 -5.54 -24.64 -10.61
N ALA A 382 -4.70 -25.28 -11.43
CA ALA A 382 -3.47 -24.68 -11.95
C ALA A 382 -3.76 -23.49 -12.89
N GLN A 383 -4.79 -23.57 -13.74
CA GLN A 383 -5.22 -22.45 -14.57
C GLN A 383 -5.72 -21.27 -13.72
N VAL A 384 -6.52 -21.54 -12.68
CA VAL A 384 -7.01 -20.52 -11.74
C VAL A 384 -5.83 -19.86 -11.01
N ARG A 385 -4.88 -20.63 -10.46
CA ARG A 385 -3.68 -20.08 -9.79
C ARG A 385 -2.87 -19.19 -10.72
N ARG A 386 -2.64 -19.63 -11.96
CA ARG A 386 -1.91 -18.84 -12.96
C ARG A 386 -2.60 -17.52 -13.30
N LYS A 387 -3.93 -17.53 -13.38
CA LYS A 387 -4.72 -16.33 -13.64
C LYS A 387 -4.69 -15.38 -12.44
N PHE A 388 -4.84 -15.91 -11.25
CA PHE A 388 -4.83 -15.16 -10.00
C PHE A 388 -3.46 -14.51 -9.74
N GLU A 389 -2.38 -15.24 -10.00
CA GLU A 389 -1.01 -14.70 -9.94
C GLU A 389 -0.80 -13.53 -10.92
N ALA A 390 -1.45 -13.56 -12.09
CA ALA A 390 -1.38 -12.44 -13.04
C ALA A 390 -2.07 -11.17 -12.49
N TYR A 391 -3.17 -11.30 -11.74
CA TYR A 391 -3.78 -10.18 -11.02
C TYR A 391 -2.83 -9.60 -9.99
N GLU A 392 -2.24 -10.46 -9.16
CA GLU A 392 -1.31 -10.03 -8.12
C GLU A 392 -0.05 -9.38 -8.70
N LYS A 393 0.46 -9.85 -9.84
CA LYS A 393 1.56 -9.22 -10.57
C LYS A 393 1.18 -7.81 -11.06
N HIS A 394 -0.03 -7.64 -11.60
CA HIS A 394 -0.50 -6.33 -12.02
C HIS A 394 -0.63 -5.37 -10.82
N ILE A 395 -1.24 -5.82 -9.73
CA ILE A 395 -1.38 -5.04 -8.50
C ILE A 395 0.00 -4.65 -7.96
N GLN A 396 0.92 -5.61 -7.83
CA GLN A 396 2.25 -5.35 -7.28
C GLN A 396 3.06 -4.38 -8.15
N LEU A 397 2.95 -4.47 -9.47
CA LEU A 397 3.56 -3.48 -10.37
C LEU A 397 2.94 -2.09 -10.19
N GLY A 398 1.62 -2.00 -10.03
CA GLY A 398 0.94 -0.73 -9.81
C GLY A 398 1.35 -0.04 -8.52
N ILE A 399 1.47 -0.79 -7.41
CA ILE A 399 1.94 -0.21 -6.14
C ILE A 399 3.42 0.18 -6.20
N VAL A 400 4.27 -0.56 -6.93
CA VAL A 400 5.67 -0.17 -7.14
C VAL A 400 5.75 1.09 -8.02
N ALA A 401 4.95 1.17 -9.09
CA ALA A 401 4.86 2.40 -9.89
C ALA A 401 4.45 3.61 -9.03
N GLN A 402 3.43 3.45 -8.18
CA GLN A 402 3.03 4.50 -7.24
C GLN A 402 4.16 4.90 -6.28
N GLY A 403 4.86 3.93 -5.70
CA GLY A 403 5.99 4.21 -4.81
C GLY A 403 7.16 4.89 -5.53
N LEU A 404 7.39 4.59 -6.81
CA LEU A 404 8.37 5.31 -7.65
C LEU A 404 7.94 6.77 -7.89
N LEU A 405 6.65 7.04 -8.11
CA LEU A 405 6.14 8.41 -8.20
C LEU A 405 6.35 9.16 -6.86
N GLN A 406 6.04 8.52 -5.73
CA GLN A 406 6.28 9.10 -4.41
C GLN A 406 7.77 9.33 -4.14
N TYR A 407 8.65 8.44 -4.61
CA TYR A 407 10.10 8.62 -4.54
C TYR A 407 10.54 9.90 -5.26
N LEU A 408 10.10 10.10 -6.49
CA LEU A 408 10.42 11.32 -7.24
C LEU A 408 9.81 12.58 -6.61
N ALA A 409 8.61 12.48 -6.04
CA ALA A 409 7.96 13.58 -5.30
C ALA A 409 8.76 14.03 -4.07
N VAL A 410 9.49 13.11 -3.44
CA VAL A 410 10.26 13.34 -2.22
C VAL A 410 11.68 13.79 -2.55
N GLU A 411 12.32 13.19 -3.56
CA GLU A 411 13.72 13.42 -3.88
C GLU A 411 13.95 14.58 -4.87
N LEU A 412 13.00 14.81 -5.78
CA LEU A 412 13.17 15.77 -6.87
C LEU A 412 11.91 16.67 -7.02
N PRO A 413 11.37 17.26 -5.93
CA PRO A 413 10.14 18.04 -6.00
C PRO A 413 10.22 19.21 -6.99
N ASP A 414 11.33 19.94 -7.02
CA ASP A 414 11.51 21.11 -7.89
C ASP A 414 11.54 20.72 -9.37
N ALA A 415 12.25 19.62 -9.71
CA ALA A 415 12.27 19.11 -11.07
C ALA A 415 10.86 18.63 -11.51
N VAL A 416 10.13 17.99 -10.61
CA VAL A 416 8.75 17.57 -10.88
C VAL A 416 7.85 18.78 -11.15
N TRP A 417 7.88 19.81 -10.29
CA TRP A 417 7.09 21.02 -10.48
C TRP A 417 7.44 21.75 -11.77
N LYS A 418 8.73 21.83 -12.11
CA LYS A 418 9.22 22.45 -13.36
C LYS A 418 8.66 21.76 -14.61
N HIS A 419 8.52 20.42 -14.60
CA HIS A 419 8.08 19.62 -15.74
C HIS A 419 6.59 19.23 -15.70
N PHE A 420 5.84 19.66 -14.67
CA PHE A 420 4.40 19.37 -14.57
C PHE A 420 3.61 19.94 -15.75
N GLY A 421 3.95 21.15 -16.24
CA GLY A 421 3.41 21.72 -17.46
C GLY A 421 1.91 22.02 -17.47
N SER A 422 1.27 22.05 -16.27
CA SER A 422 -0.16 22.28 -16.11
C SER A 422 -0.45 23.09 -14.85
N TRP A 423 -1.74 23.26 -14.54
CA TRP A 423 -2.18 24.01 -13.36
C TRP A 423 -3.30 23.27 -12.62
N MET A 424 -3.32 23.41 -11.28
CA MET A 424 -4.38 22.96 -10.41
C MET A 424 -4.69 24.03 -9.36
N ARG A 425 -5.97 24.21 -9.01
CA ARG A 425 -6.40 25.16 -7.98
C ARG A 425 -5.70 24.94 -6.61
N THR A 426 -5.38 23.69 -6.29
CA THR A 426 -4.74 23.28 -5.03
C THR A 426 -3.21 23.17 -5.16
N MET A 427 -2.62 23.78 -6.20
CA MET A 427 -1.17 23.74 -6.42
C MET A 427 -0.44 24.49 -5.30
N ASN A 428 0.51 23.82 -4.66
CA ASN A 428 1.40 24.40 -3.66
C ASN A 428 2.83 23.86 -3.92
N THR A 429 3.65 24.70 -4.53
CA THR A 429 5.03 24.34 -4.91
C THR A 429 5.97 24.22 -3.72
N ASP A 430 5.60 24.76 -2.53
CA ASP A 430 6.36 24.62 -1.30
C ASP A 430 6.18 23.27 -0.60
N SER A 431 5.40 22.37 -1.18
CA SER A 431 5.15 21.03 -0.67
C SER A 431 5.52 19.97 -1.70
N SER A 432 5.75 18.73 -1.25
CA SER A 432 5.96 17.61 -2.16
C SER A 432 4.78 17.45 -3.12
N PRO A 433 5.03 17.31 -4.45
CA PRO A 433 3.98 17.09 -5.43
C PRO A 433 3.26 15.77 -5.21
N SER A 434 1.99 15.70 -5.61
CA SER A 434 1.23 14.44 -5.59
C SER A 434 1.70 13.50 -6.69
N GLU A 435 1.36 12.20 -6.56
CA GLU A 435 1.67 11.18 -7.57
C GLU A 435 1.12 11.54 -8.96
N HIS A 436 -0.05 12.20 -9.01
CA HIS A 436 -0.63 12.68 -10.26
C HIS A 436 0.25 13.73 -10.96
N VAL A 437 0.80 14.68 -10.19
CA VAL A 437 1.73 15.70 -10.70
C VAL A 437 3.01 15.07 -11.23
N VAL A 438 3.57 14.12 -10.48
CA VAL A 438 4.78 13.37 -10.89
C VAL A 438 4.52 12.57 -12.17
N ALA A 439 3.38 11.90 -12.27
CA ALA A 439 3.01 11.14 -13.47
C ALA A 439 2.91 12.04 -14.71
N ALA A 440 2.35 13.25 -14.56
CA ALA A 440 2.30 14.24 -15.64
C ALA A 440 3.72 14.72 -16.02
N ALA A 441 4.56 15.05 -15.05
CA ALA A 441 5.95 15.45 -15.31
C ALA A 441 6.75 14.36 -16.04
N LEU A 442 6.62 13.10 -15.62
CA LEU A 442 7.24 11.96 -16.31
C LEU A 442 6.69 11.80 -17.73
N ARG A 443 5.38 11.95 -17.93
CA ARG A 443 4.76 11.87 -19.28
C ARG A 443 5.31 12.94 -20.20
N ASN A 444 5.41 14.18 -19.72
CA ASN A 444 5.89 15.31 -20.49
C ASN A 444 7.37 15.19 -20.89
N THR A 445 8.17 14.51 -20.07
CA THR A 445 9.62 14.32 -20.30
C THR A 445 9.97 12.97 -20.94
N PHE A 446 9.00 12.08 -21.13
CA PHE A 446 9.23 10.75 -21.71
C PHE A 446 9.77 10.78 -23.16
N PRO A 447 9.27 11.67 -24.04
CA PRO A 447 9.79 11.81 -25.40
C PRO A 447 11.28 12.11 -25.44
N GLU A 448 11.72 13.14 -24.73
CA GLU A 448 13.13 13.54 -24.66
C GLU A 448 14.01 12.42 -24.09
N PHE A 449 13.53 11.74 -23.04
CA PHE A 449 14.23 10.58 -22.48
C PHE A 449 14.42 9.45 -23.49
N LEU A 450 13.45 9.16 -24.35
CA LEU A 450 13.57 8.09 -25.36
C LEU A 450 14.60 8.42 -26.43
N LEU A 451 14.68 9.68 -26.86
CA LEU A 451 15.58 10.13 -27.93
C LEU A 451 17.04 10.22 -27.47
N ASP A 452 17.28 10.51 -26.19
CA ASP A 452 18.63 10.55 -25.65
C ASP A 452 19.18 9.15 -25.35
N LEU A 453 20.12 8.67 -26.14
CA LEU A 453 20.74 7.35 -26.02
C LEU A 453 21.98 7.32 -25.10
N SER A 454 22.27 8.36 -24.32
CA SER A 454 23.43 8.43 -23.43
C SER A 454 23.39 7.37 -22.32
N ALA A 455 22.18 7.09 -21.77
CA ALA A 455 21.97 6.13 -20.70
C ALA A 455 20.89 5.11 -21.08
N PHE A 456 20.94 3.91 -20.48
CA PHE A 456 19.93 2.84 -20.62
C PHE A 456 19.61 2.44 -22.07
N LYS A 457 20.60 2.44 -22.95
CA LYS A 457 20.46 2.19 -24.40
C LYS A 457 19.59 0.96 -24.74
N ASN A 458 19.79 -0.15 -24.03
CA ASN A 458 19.11 -1.40 -24.33
C ASN A 458 17.58 -1.32 -24.14
N ILE A 459 17.10 -0.65 -23.09
CA ILE A 459 15.65 -0.51 -22.88
C ILE A 459 15.05 0.51 -23.85
N LYS A 460 15.72 1.62 -24.09
CA LYS A 460 15.28 2.63 -25.05
C LYS A 460 15.17 2.03 -26.45
N LYS A 461 16.23 1.33 -26.92
CA LYS A 461 16.20 0.59 -28.18
C LYS A 461 15.05 -0.45 -28.20
N PHE A 462 14.84 -1.20 -27.10
CA PHE A 462 13.75 -2.16 -27.00
C PHE A 462 12.37 -1.51 -27.17
N ILE A 463 12.15 -0.31 -26.62
CA ILE A 463 10.91 0.45 -26.77
C ILE A 463 10.81 1.01 -28.18
N ILE A 464 11.82 1.72 -28.67
CA ILE A 464 11.84 2.40 -29.99
C ILE A 464 11.56 1.42 -31.12
N GLU A 465 12.18 0.24 -31.14
CA GLU A 465 11.93 -0.81 -32.14
C GLU A 465 10.47 -1.34 -32.15
N ARG A 466 9.70 -1.00 -31.13
CA ARG A 466 8.30 -1.46 -30.96
C ARG A 466 7.29 -0.35 -31.04
N ILE A 467 7.73 0.88 -31.25
CA ILE A 467 6.86 2.03 -31.46
C ILE A 467 6.15 1.89 -32.83
N ASP A 468 4.89 2.26 -32.86
CA ASP A 468 4.15 2.50 -34.10
C ASP A 468 4.42 3.95 -34.53
N THR A 469 5.20 4.11 -35.57
CA THR A 469 5.60 5.43 -36.11
C THR A 469 4.41 6.29 -36.53
N ASN A 470 3.28 5.68 -36.91
CA ASN A 470 2.08 6.41 -37.29
C ASN A 470 1.35 7.02 -36.07
N ARG A 471 1.57 6.49 -34.88
CA ARG A 471 0.93 6.94 -33.62
C ARG A 471 1.84 7.80 -32.75
N CYS A 472 3.15 7.77 -32.98
CA CYS A 472 4.12 8.51 -32.20
C CYS A 472 4.33 9.91 -32.77
N PRO A 473 3.93 10.99 -32.05
CA PRO A 473 4.10 12.36 -32.54
C PRO A 473 5.58 12.73 -32.77
N ILE A 474 6.47 12.22 -31.93
CA ILE A 474 7.89 12.59 -31.92
C ILE A 474 8.65 12.08 -33.15
N LEU A 475 8.31 10.89 -33.62
CA LEU A 475 8.97 10.28 -34.79
C LEU A 475 8.37 10.78 -36.13
N LYS A 476 7.20 11.44 -36.08
CA LYS A 476 6.60 12.09 -37.24
C LYS A 476 7.29 13.42 -37.62
N GLU A 477 7.85 14.13 -36.62
CA GLU A 477 8.56 15.40 -36.85
C GLU A 477 10.02 15.18 -37.24
N ALA A 478 10.57 13.96 -37.04
CA ALA A 478 11.94 13.61 -37.40
C ALA A 478 12.07 12.83 -38.72
N ALA A 479 10.97 12.50 -39.39
CA ALA A 479 10.90 11.86 -40.69
C ALA A 479 10.48 12.86 -41.78
#